data_347f424bb6b0fe9f22aecd43bb7613c2
#
_entry.id   347f424bb6b0fe9f22aecd43bb7613c2
#
_cell.length_a   1.000
_cell.length_b   1.000
_cell.length_c   1.000
_cell.angle_alpha   90.00
_cell.angle_beta   90.00
_cell.angle_gamma   90.00
#
_symmetry.space_group_name_H-M   'P 1'
#
loop_
_entity.id
_entity.type
_entity.pdbx_description
1 polymer ?
#
loop_
_entity_poly.entity_id
_entity_poly.type
_entity_poly.pdbx_seq_one_letter_code
_entity_poly.pdbx_strand_id
1 'polypeptide(L)'
;MQENRIRIVDIAERLGLSTATVSNVIHGKTSKMSPRTAQRVWQELEAVGYIPDMAGVWLAQKSSRIIGVVVDDSPKYEGKVLEDGFVTASLNALSREANEKGFFLMVKTTRTLDEVPAFASMWRMEGLILMGFCEADYAALRQAIRTPIVVYDGYMQGCPGVVNLVIDHADGGRQAGQYLKAAGHTRALCLADNNICMDKERMDGFAAAFGPDRVTRWQVPVQARPRQQFYEENFAALRTSGITAIFAVSDFYALECMRFLQAKGLRVPGDMAVVGFDD
;
A
#
# COMPACT_ATOMS: atom_id res chain seq x y z
N MET A 1 -18.98 9.84 30.07
CA MET A 1 -20.28 10.48 29.74
C MET A 1 -20.81 9.77 28.50
N GLN A 2 -21.89 8.97 28.64
CA GLN A 2 -22.61 8.47 27.45
C GLN A 2 -23.32 9.69 26.87
N GLU A 3 -22.85 10.21 25.76
CA GLU A 3 -23.61 11.13 24.93
C GLU A 3 -24.94 10.44 24.58
N ASN A 4 -26.03 11.07 24.88
CA ASN A 4 -27.39 10.56 24.63
C ASN A 4 -27.64 10.66 23.11
N ARG A 5 -27.06 9.73 22.35
CA ARG A 5 -27.13 9.68 20.88
C ARG A 5 -28.59 9.51 20.48
N ILE A 6 -29.17 10.49 19.79
CA ILE A 6 -30.54 10.45 19.31
C ILE A 6 -30.72 9.25 18.37
N ARG A 7 -31.70 8.42 18.63
CA ARG A 7 -32.00 7.21 17.87
C ARG A 7 -33.19 7.42 16.94
N ILE A 8 -33.32 6.58 15.92
CA ILE A 8 -34.46 6.61 14.98
C ILE A 8 -35.82 6.53 15.72
N VAL A 9 -35.85 5.78 16.82
CA VAL A 9 -37.06 5.65 17.63
C VAL A 9 -37.47 6.99 18.24
N ASP A 10 -36.53 7.78 18.73
CA ASP A 10 -36.78 9.07 19.37
C ASP A 10 -37.35 10.09 18.35
N ILE A 11 -36.85 10.03 17.08
CA ILE A 11 -37.36 10.85 15.97
C ILE A 11 -38.78 10.41 15.55
N ALA A 12 -38.99 9.11 15.47
CA ALA A 12 -40.29 8.54 15.12
C ALA A 12 -41.38 8.95 16.13
N GLU A 13 -41.08 8.90 17.43
CA GLU A 13 -41.96 9.34 18.49
C GLU A 13 -42.30 10.84 18.39
N ARG A 14 -41.27 11.70 18.16
CA ARG A 14 -41.48 13.15 18.01
C ARG A 14 -42.39 13.52 16.83
N LEU A 15 -42.30 12.77 15.75
CA LEU A 15 -43.05 13.01 14.53
C LEU A 15 -44.39 12.28 14.49
N GLY A 16 -44.67 11.38 15.44
CA GLY A 16 -45.85 10.51 15.42
C GLY A 16 -45.83 9.52 14.25
N LEU A 17 -44.67 9.05 13.87
CA LEU A 17 -44.44 8.12 12.75
C LEU A 17 -43.88 6.78 13.24
N SER A 18 -43.95 5.76 12.39
CA SER A 18 -43.25 4.51 12.67
C SER A 18 -41.75 4.65 12.42
N THR A 19 -40.94 3.90 13.18
CA THR A 19 -39.47 3.81 12.95
C THR A 19 -39.16 3.38 11.53
N ALA A 20 -39.97 2.50 10.93
CA ALA A 20 -39.85 2.08 9.55
C ALA A 20 -40.05 3.24 8.56
N THR A 21 -40.96 4.18 8.84
CA THR A 21 -41.18 5.36 8.00
C THR A 21 -39.97 6.27 8.04
N VAL A 22 -39.44 6.57 9.22
CA VAL A 22 -38.23 7.40 9.38
C VAL A 22 -37.03 6.73 8.71
N SER A 23 -36.82 5.43 8.94
CA SER A 23 -35.76 4.65 8.30
C SER A 23 -35.86 4.68 6.76
N ASN A 24 -37.05 4.54 6.20
CA ASN A 24 -37.25 4.62 4.75
C ASN A 24 -36.88 5.99 4.17
N VAL A 25 -37.14 7.09 4.89
CA VAL A 25 -36.70 8.44 4.46
C VAL A 25 -35.16 8.52 4.47
N ILE A 26 -34.54 8.11 5.57
CA ILE A 26 -33.09 8.12 5.71
C ILE A 26 -32.40 7.33 4.55
N HIS A 27 -33.02 6.24 4.13
CA HIS A 27 -32.52 5.37 3.06
C HIS A 27 -33.02 5.71 1.64
N GLY A 28 -33.70 6.86 1.46
CA GLY A 28 -34.20 7.30 0.16
C GLY A 28 -35.36 6.48 -0.41
N LYS A 29 -35.95 5.56 0.37
CA LYS A 29 -37.11 4.71 -0.03
C LYS A 29 -38.41 5.44 0.12
N THR A 30 -38.57 6.56 -0.57
CA THR A 30 -39.73 7.49 -0.39
C THR A 30 -40.87 7.27 -1.36
N SER A 31 -40.76 6.30 -2.29
CA SER A 31 -41.76 6.08 -3.36
C SER A 31 -43.16 5.75 -2.87
N LYS A 32 -43.32 5.28 -1.63
CA LYS A 32 -44.63 4.91 -1.03
C LYS A 32 -45.09 5.89 0.05
N MET A 33 -44.49 7.08 0.14
CA MET A 33 -44.90 8.09 1.14
C MET A 33 -45.12 9.47 0.50
N SER A 34 -45.88 10.33 1.23
CA SER A 34 -46.13 11.69 0.72
C SER A 34 -44.85 12.53 0.78
N PRO A 35 -44.61 13.43 -0.19
CA PRO A 35 -43.48 14.36 -0.16
C PRO A 35 -43.44 15.19 1.14
N ARG A 36 -44.60 15.56 1.64
CA ARG A 36 -44.75 16.31 2.91
C ARG A 36 -44.24 15.50 4.12
N THR A 37 -44.48 14.19 4.16
CA THR A 37 -43.96 13.32 5.24
C THR A 37 -42.45 13.20 5.16
N ALA A 38 -41.92 12.99 3.97
CA ALA A 38 -40.47 12.91 3.78
C ALA A 38 -39.77 14.21 4.20
N GLN A 39 -40.33 15.36 3.82
CA GLN A 39 -39.78 16.67 4.18
C GLN A 39 -39.82 16.93 5.71
N ARG A 40 -40.92 16.57 6.40
CA ARG A 40 -40.99 16.67 7.87
C ARG A 40 -39.93 15.84 8.56
N VAL A 41 -39.67 14.63 8.07
CA VAL A 41 -38.60 13.76 8.61
C VAL A 41 -37.24 14.39 8.41
N TRP A 42 -36.92 14.89 7.20
CA TRP A 42 -35.64 15.55 6.92
C TRP A 42 -35.41 16.78 7.80
N GLN A 43 -36.43 17.62 7.99
CA GLN A 43 -36.37 18.80 8.86
C GLN A 43 -36.10 18.43 10.33
N GLU A 44 -36.71 17.36 10.84
CA GLU A 44 -36.46 16.92 12.21
C GLU A 44 -35.05 16.30 12.34
N LEU A 45 -34.62 15.50 11.38
CA LEU A 45 -33.26 14.95 11.35
C LEU A 45 -32.20 16.06 11.41
N GLU A 46 -32.40 17.12 10.62
CA GLU A 46 -31.52 18.29 10.58
C GLU A 46 -31.56 19.07 11.90
N ALA A 47 -32.76 19.34 12.41
CA ALA A 47 -32.98 20.11 13.64
C ALA A 47 -32.33 19.46 14.87
N VAL A 48 -32.32 18.11 14.93
CA VAL A 48 -31.71 17.37 16.05
C VAL A 48 -30.24 16.96 15.79
N GLY A 49 -29.68 17.31 14.64
CA GLY A 49 -28.31 16.91 14.26
C GLY A 49 -28.15 15.40 14.18
N TYR A 50 -29.17 14.68 13.69
CA TYR A 50 -29.12 13.23 13.62
C TYR A 50 -28.07 12.75 12.59
N ILE A 51 -27.12 11.97 13.05
CA ILE A 51 -26.14 11.28 12.19
C ILE A 51 -26.57 9.80 12.11
N PRO A 52 -26.86 9.27 10.90
CA PRO A 52 -27.21 7.86 10.72
C PRO A 52 -26.15 6.95 11.29
N ASP A 53 -26.57 5.90 12.00
CA ASP A 53 -25.66 4.83 12.40
C ASP A 53 -25.32 3.98 11.17
N MET A 54 -24.05 4.03 10.76
CA MET A 54 -23.60 3.29 9.58
C MET A 54 -23.81 1.79 9.71
N ALA A 55 -23.75 1.22 10.92
CA ALA A 55 -24.04 -0.21 11.13
C ALA A 55 -25.49 -0.54 10.75
N GLY A 56 -26.46 0.32 11.10
CA GLY A 56 -27.86 0.19 10.68
C GLY A 56 -28.04 0.35 9.17
N VAL A 57 -27.32 1.29 8.56
CA VAL A 57 -27.32 1.51 7.10
C VAL A 57 -26.77 0.27 6.38
N TRP A 58 -25.64 -0.26 6.81
CA TRP A 58 -25.01 -1.46 6.23
C TRP A 58 -25.89 -2.70 6.31
N LEU A 59 -26.56 -2.92 7.45
CA LEU A 59 -27.53 -4.00 7.60
C LEU A 59 -28.69 -3.88 6.60
N ALA A 60 -29.19 -2.67 6.39
CA ALA A 60 -30.32 -2.41 5.47
C ALA A 60 -29.92 -2.50 3.99
N GLN A 61 -28.72 -2.07 3.63
CA GLN A 61 -28.20 -2.03 2.26
C GLN A 61 -27.44 -3.28 1.84
N LYS A 62 -27.08 -4.16 2.78
CA LYS A 62 -26.21 -5.34 2.58
C LYS A 62 -24.82 -4.99 1.97
N SER A 63 -24.39 -3.75 2.12
CA SER A 63 -23.15 -3.20 1.59
C SER A 63 -22.46 -2.41 2.69
N SER A 64 -21.20 -2.72 2.98
CA SER A 64 -20.40 -1.97 3.97
C SER A 64 -19.76 -0.73 3.38
N ARG A 65 -19.58 -0.70 2.07
CA ARG A 65 -18.78 0.30 1.35
C ARG A 65 -17.35 0.44 1.90
N ILE A 66 -16.80 -0.65 2.44
CA ILE A 66 -15.44 -0.68 2.97
C ILE A 66 -14.54 -1.44 2.00
N ILE A 67 -13.45 -0.81 1.59
CA ILE A 67 -12.33 -1.44 0.91
C ILE A 67 -11.21 -1.59 1.94
N GLY A 68 -10.74 -2.81 2.16
CA GLY A 68 -9.57 -3.09 2.99
C GLY A 68 -8.29 -2.83 2.21
N VAL A 69 -7.35 -2.12 2.81
CA VAL A 69 -5.98 -2.01 2.29
C VAL A 69 -5.06 -2.66 3.31
N VAL A 70 -4.41 -3.73 2.90
CA VAL A 70 -3.45 -4.46 3.74
C VAL A 70 -2.06 -4.19 3.20
N VAL A 71 -1.22 -3.60 4.03
CA VAL A 71 0.15 -3.21 3.66
C VAL A 71 1.14 -4.16 4.32
N ASP A 72 2.08 -4.69 3.55
CA ASP A 72 3.19 -5.49 4.09
C ASP A 72 4.11 -4.64 4.96
N ASP A 73 4.15 -4.95 6.26
CA ASP A 73 5.07 -4.33 7.21
C ASP A 73 6.40 -5.08 7.21
N SER A 74 7.10 -5.06 6.07
CA SER A 74 8.42 -5.66 5.94
C SER A 74 9.35 -5.23 7.06
N PRO A 75 10.19 -6.12 7.61
CA PRO A 75 11.12 -5.80 8.69
C PRO A 75 12.04 -4.61 8.41
N LYS A 76 12.28 -4.25 7.15
CA LYS A 76 13.08 -3.07 6.76
C LYS A 76 12.51 -1.75 7.30
N TYR A 77 11.20 -1.68 7.48
CA TYR A 77 10.51 -0.47 7.95
C TYR A 77 10.43 -0.36 9.48
N GLU A 78 10.81 -1.41 10.21
CA GLU A 78 10.80 -1.43 11.69
C GLU A 78 9.45 -1.00 12.30
N GLY A 79 8.32 -1.39 11.66
CA GLY A 79 6.97 -1.01 12.07
C GLY A 79 6.51 0.37 11.59
N LYS A 80 7.26 1.01 10.70
CA LYS A 80 7.00 2.36 10.20
C LYS A 80 6.66 2.40 8.70
N VAL A 81 6.12 1.31 8.18
CA VAL A 81 5.81 1.20 6.74
C VAL A 81 4.92 2.34 6.23
N LEU A 82 4.03 2.89 7.08
CA LEU A 82 3.18 4.02 6.70
C LEU A 82 3.92 5.38 6.64
N GLU A 83 5.21 5.44 7.04
CA GLU A 83 6.07 6.60 6.84
C GLU A 83 6.82 6.56 5.49
N ASP A 84 6.77 5.44 4.78
CA ASP A 84 7.36 5.29 3.45
C ASP A 84 6.66 6.16 2.41
N GLY A 85 7.43 6.86 1.58
CA GLY A 85 6.92 7.85 0.62
C GLY A 85 5.99 7.24 -0.42
N PHE A 86 6.36 6.08 -0.97
CA PHE A 86 5.54 5.38 -1.97
C PHE A 86 4.22 4.87 -1.36
N VAL A 87 4.30 4.24 -0.18
CA VAL A 87 3.10 3.74 0.54
C VAL A 87 2.17 4.90 0.89
N THR A 88 2.72 6.00 1.40
CA THR A 88 1.94 7.19 1.76
C THR A 88 1.25 7.81 0.55
N ALA A 89 1.96 8.00 -0.56
CA ALA A 89 1.41 8.55 -1.79
C ALA A 89 0.31 7.65 -2.36
N SER A 90 0.53 6.33 -2.35
CA SER A 90 -0.44 5.32 -2.80
C SER A 90 -1.71 5.34 -1.96
N LEU A 91 -1.59 5.34 -0.63
CA LEU A 91 -2.75 5.41 0.28
C LEU A 91 -3.54 6.71 0.09
N ASN A 92 -2.85 7.83 -0.14
CA ASN A 92 -3.48 9.11 -0.40
C ASN A 92 -4.30 9.08 -1.70
N ALA A 93 -3.73 8.54 -2.79
CA ALA A 93 -4.43 8.37 -4.05
C ALA A 93 -5.64 7.43 -3.92
N LEU A 94 -5.47 6.27 -3.29
CA LEU A 94 -6.55 5.30 -3.04
C LEU A 94 -7.67 5.92 -2.19
N SER A 95 -7.32 6.71 -1.16
CA SER A 95 -8.29 7.38 -0.29
C SER A 95 -9.14 8.37 -1.08
N ARG A 96 -8.54 9.17 -1.95
CA ARG A 96 -9.26 10.12 -2.78
C ARG A 96 -10.23 9.40 -3.73
N GLU A 97 -9.75 8.40 -4.47
CA GLU A 97 -10.56 7.63 -5.42
C GLU A 97 -11.71 6.88 -4.73
N ALA A 98 -11.44 6.26 -3.58
CA ALA A 98 -12.46 5.59 -2.78
C ALA A 98 -13.55 6.56 -2.33
N ASN A 99 -13.16 7.74 -1.82
CA ASN A 99 -14.08 8.75 -1.34
C ASN A 99 -14.98 9.30 -2.47
N GLU A 100 -14.41 9.56 -3.66
CA GLU A 100 -15.19 10.00 -4.83
C GLU A 100 -16.25 8.97 -5.25
N LYS A 101 -15.98 7.68 -5.03
CA LYS A 101 -16.91 6.58 -5.31
C LYS A 101 -17.81 6.21 -4.12
N GLY A 102 -17.70 6.93 -3.02
CA GLY A 102 -18.49 6.70 -1.80
C GLY A 102 -18.08 5.45 -1.02
N PHE A 103 -16.80 5.03 -1.12
CA PHE A 103 -16.22 3.98 -0.30
C PHE A 103 -15.36 4.55 0.81
N PHE A 104 -15.19 3.78 1.87
CA PHE A 104 -14.26 4.04 2.96
C PHE A 104 -13.07 3.10 2.85
N LEU A 105 -11.87 3.60 3.16
CA LEU A 105 -10.69 2.75 3.29
C LEU A 105 -10.50 2.33 4.74
N MET A 106 -10.20 1.06 4.95
CA MET A 106 -9.74 0.54 6.22
C MET A 106 -8.35 -0.06 6.03
N VAL A 107 -7.35 0.59 6.63
CA VAL A 107 -5.94 0.22 6.47
C VAL A 107 -5.49 -0.69 7.60
N LYS A 108 -4.80 -1.77 7.28
CA LYS A 108 -4.14 -2.68 8.21
C LYS A 108 -2.70 -2.91 7.74
N THR A 109 -1.74 -2.84 8.65
CA THR A 109 -0.38 -3.31 8.40
C THR A 109 -0.22 -4.72 8.98
N THR A 110 0.47 -5.61 8.29
CA THR A 110 0.77 -6.97 8.77
C THR A 110 1.96 -7.54 8.00
N ARG A 111 2.60 -8.56 8.57
CA ARG A 111 3.71 -9.32 7.95
C ARG A 111 3.26 -10.66 7.38
N THR A 112 1.99 -11.00 7.51
CA THR A 112 1.45 -12.28 7.07
C THR A 112 0.05 -12.12 6.48
N LEU A 113 -0.27 -12.93 5.50
CA LEU A 113 -1.61 -13.00 4.92
C LEU A 113 -2.61 -13.78 5.80
N ASP A 114 -2.16 -14.48 6.83
CA ASP A 114 -3.01 -15.35 7.69
C ASP A 114 -4.13 -14.58 8.40
N GLU A 115 -3.89 -13.31 8.73
CA GLU A 115 -4.87 -12.47 9.41
C GLU A 115 -5.90 -11.82 8.48
N VAL A 116 -5.66 -11.85 7.17
CA VAL A 116 -6.47 -11.13 6.19
C VAL A 116 -7.89 -11.68 6.07
N PRO A 117 -8.13 -13.02 6.10
CA PRO A 117 -9.50 -13.56 6.04
C PRO A 117 -10.39 -13.07 7.19
N ALA A 118 -9.86 -13.08 8.42
CA ALA A 118 -10.59 -12.59 9.58
C ALA A 118 -10.90 -11.10 9.47
N PHE A 119 -9.91 -10.30 9.06
CA PHE A 119 -10.05 -8.86 8.84
C PHE A 119 -11.12 -8.56 7.79
N ALA A 120 -11.09 -9.22 6.63
CA ALA A 120 -12.07 -9.02 5.57
C ALA A 120 -13.50 -9.39 5.98
N SER A 121 -13.64 -10.54 6.67
CA SER A 121 -14.95 -11.07 7.08
C SER A 121 -15.58 -10.25 8.19
N MET A 122 -14.79 -9.85 9.20
CA MET A 122 -15.27 -9.07 10.35
C MET A 122 -15.95 -7.78 9.93
N TRP A 123 -15.41 -7.09 8.93
CA TRP A 123 -15.90 -5.81 8.44
C TRP A 123 -16.76 -5.93 7.18
N ARG A 124 -17.03 -7.15 6.69
CA ARG A 124 -17.78 -7.39 5.44
C ARG A 124 -17.26 -6.55 4.28
N MET A 125 -15.96 -6.52 4.10
CA MET A 125 -15.31 -5.72 3.08
C MET A 125 -15.77 -6.11 1.68
N GLU A 126 -15.96 -5.12 0.81
CA GLU A 126 -16.38 -5.31 -0.58
C GLU A 126 -15.22 -5.57 -1.52
N GLY A 127 -14.01 -5.20 -1.13
CA GLY A 127 -12.78 -5.45 -1.84
C GLY A 127 -11.58 -5.39 -0.90
N LEU A 128 -10.49 -6.01 -1.34
CA LEU A 128 -9.19 -5.97 -0.68
C LEU A 128 -8.12 -5.53 -1.66
N ILE A 129 -7.25 -4.64 -1.21
CA ILE A 129 -6.01 -4.27 -1.87
C ILE A 129 -4.87 -4.77 -0.97
N LEU A 130 -4.02 -5.64 -1.51
CA LEU A 130 -2.83 -6.16 -0.84
C LEU A 130 -1.63 -5.43 -1.42
N MET A 131 -0.88 -4.68 -0.60
CA MET A 131 0.22 -3.84 -1.05
C MET A 131 1.57 -4.37 -0.58
N GLY A 132 2.50 -4.55 -1.51
CA GLY A 132 3.90 -4.87 -1.22
C GLY A 132 4.19 -6.33 -0.90
N PHE A 133 3.19 -7.21 -0.91
CA PHE A 133 3.39 -8.63 -0.60
C PHE A 133 4.10 -9.36 -1.75
N CYS A 134 5.10 -10.13 -1.39
CA CYS A 134 5.88 -10.97 -2.28
C CYS A 134 5.58 -12.45 -1.96
N GLU A 135 4.36 -12.92 -2.27
CA GLU A 135 3.90 -14.22 -1.86
C GLU A 135 3.48 -15.09 -3.03
N ALA A 136 3.88 -16.37 -2.96
CA ALA A 136 3.35 -17.41 -3.83
C ALA A 136 1.92 -17.84 -3.41
N ASP A 137 1.46 -17.50 -2.20
CA ASP A 137 0.32 -18.14 -1.55
C ASP A 137 -1.00 -17.34 -1.59
N TYR A 138 -1.18 -16.46 -2.55
CA TYR A 138 -2.49 -15.84 -2.81
C TYR A 138 -3.60 -16.86 -3.11
N ALA A 139 -3.24 -18.06 -3.55
CA ALA A 139 -4.20 -19.13 -3.78
C ALA A 139 -4.91 -19.56 -2.51
N ALA A 140 -4.17 -19.73 -1.40
CA ALA A 140 -4.73 -20.06 -0.10
C ALA A 140 -5.67 -18.96 0.42
N LEU A 141 -5.23 -17.70 0.32
CA LEU A 141 -6.06 -16.54 0.66
C LEU A 141 -7.34 -16.51 -0.19
N ARG A 142 -7.23 -16.73 -1.51
CA ARG A 142 -8.38 -16.71 -2.42
C ARG A 142 -9.38 -17.83 -2.13
N GLN A 143 -8.93 -18.98 -1.64
CA GLN A 143 -9.81 -20.04 -1.17
C GLN A 143 -10.55 -19.69 0.12
N ALA A 144 -9.88 -18.95 1.02
CA ALA A 144 -10.43 -18.57 2.32
C ALA A 144 -11.50 -17.47 2.23
N ILE A 145 -11.43 -16.59 1.21
CA ILE A 145 -12.35 -15.45 1.05
C ILE A 145 -12.87 -15.32 -0.38
N ARG A 146 -14.12 -14.83 -0.49
CA ARG A 146 -14.77 -14.55 -1.79
C ARG A 146 -14.66 -13.08 -2.20
N THR A 147 -14.25 -12.21 -1.30
CA THR A 147 -14.04 -10.79 -1.56
C THR A 147 -13.08 -10.60 -2.73
N PRO A 148 -13.35 -9.70 -3.68
CA PRO A 148 -12.40 -9.35 -4.75
C PRO A 148 -11.07 -8.90 -4.19
N ILE A 149 -9.96 -9.35 -4.81
CA ILE A 149 -8.59 -9.04 -4.36
C ILE A 149 -7.85 -8.39 -5.51
N VAL A 150 -7.21 -7.27 -5.21
CA VAL A 150 -6.17 -6.65 -6.04
C VAL A 150 -4.86 -6.70 -5.29
N VAL A 151 -3.82 -7.25 -5.89
CA VAL A 151 -2.43 -7.13 -5.43
C VAL A 151 -1.87 -5.86 -6.08
N TYR A 152 -1.33 -4.96 -5.30
CA TYR A 152 -0.75 -3.70 -5.76
C TYR A 152 0.70 -3.60 -5.30
N ASP A 153 1.59 -3.35 -6.25
CA ASP A 153 3.04 -3.35 -6.00
C ASP A 153 3.49 -4.61 -5.24
N GLY A 154 2.97 -5.74 -5.67
CA GLY A 154 3.29 -7.05 -5.12
C GLY A 154 3.68 -8.03 -6.22
N TYR A 155 4.25 -9.15 -5.84
CA TYR A 155 4.66 -10.18 -6.79
C TYR A 155 3.70 -11.37 -6.76
N MET A 156 3.23 -11.79 -7.94
CA MET A 156 2.32 -12.91 -8.09
C MET A 156 2.57 -13.65 -9.42
N GLN A 157 2.72 -14.96 -9.37
CA GLN A 157 2.88 -15.80 -10.57
C GLN A 157 1.54 -16.34 -11.12
N GLY A 158 0.50 -15.55 -11.03
CA GLY A 158 -0.83 -15.89 -11.53
C GLY A 158 -1.68 -16.64 -10.50
N CYS A 159 -2.81 -16.04 -10.13
CA CYS A 159 -3.82 -16.65 -9.29
C CYS A 159 -5.20 -16.31 -9.88
N PRO A 160 -5.99 -17.31 -10.31
CA PRO A 160 -7.31 -17.04 -10.86
C PRO A 160 -8.19 -16.26 -9.88
N GLY A 161 -8.78 -15.16 -10.36
CA GLY A 161 -9.66 -14.31 -9.55
C GLY A 161 -8.95 -13.33 -8.62
N VAL A 162 -7.64 -13.16 -8.78
CA VAL A 162 -6.84 -12.07 -8.19
C VAL A 162 -6.27 -11.22 -9.32
N VAL A 163 -6.38 -9.92 -9.22
CA VAL A 163 -5.76 -8.96 -10.16
C VAL A 163 -4.44 -8.50 -9.58
N ASN A 164 -3.36 -8.57 -10.38
CA ASN A 164 -2.06 -8.00 -10.01
C ASN A 164 -1.84 -6.69 -10.78
N LEU A 165 -1.64 -5.61 -10.05
CA LEU A 165 -1.33 -4.29 -10.59
C LEU A 165 0.12 -3.96 -10.25
N VAL A 166 1.00 -4.09 -11.24
CA VAL A 166 2.45 -3.86 -11.10
C VAL A 166 2.96 -3.07 -12.29
N ILE A 167 4.13 -2.47 -12.11
CA ILE A 167 4.93 -1.90 -13.20
C ILE A 167 5.87 -2.97 -13.76
N ASP A 168 6.49 -2.69 -14.90
CA ASP A 168 7.53 -3.55 -15.47
C ASP A 168 8.87 -3.34 -14.74
N HIS A 169 9.07 -4.12 -13.69
CA HIS A 169 10.26 -4.04 -12.84
C HIS A 169 11.55 -4.34 -13.63
N ALA A 170 11.51 -5.30 -14.54
CA ALA A 170 12.65 -5.64 -15.37
C ALA A 170 13.01 -4.51 -16.33
N ASP A 171 12.01 -3.86 -16.93
CA ASP A 171 12.23 -2.70 -17.80
C ASP A 171 12.76 -1.50 -17.02
N GLY A 172 12.24 -1.21 -15.84
CA GLY A 172 12.76 -0.14 -14.99
C GLY A 172 14.23 -0.35 -14.62
N GLY A 173 14.59 -1.58 -14.19
CA GLY A 173 16.00 -1.95 -13.97
C GLY A 173 16.84 -1.79 -15.23
N ARG A 174 16.35 -2.22 -16.38
CA ARG A 174 17.01 -2.06 -17.69
C ARG A 174 17.28 -0.59 -18.00
N GLN A 175 16.33 0.30 -17.77
CA GLN A 175 16.49 1.74 -18.01
C GLN A 175 17.59 2.32 -17.12
N ALA A 176 17.61 2.00 -15.83
CA ALA A 176 18.67 2.41 -14.90
C ALA A 176 20.06 1.92 -15.36
N GLY A 177 20.14 0.67 -15.81
CA GLY A 177 21.38 0.08 -16.35
C GLY A 177 21.87 0.79 -17.61
N GLN A 178 20.98 1.10 -18.54
CA GLN A 178 21.29 1.85 -19.75
C GLN A 178 21.77 3.27 -19.43
N TYR A 179 21.10 3.94 -18.49
CA TYR A 179 21.44 5.30 -18.08
C TYR A 179 22.87 5.37 -17.50
N LEU A 180 23.18 4.53 -16.53
CA LEU A 180 24.52 4.52 -15.92
C LEU A 180 25.61 4.11 -16.91
N LYS A 181 25.32 3.16 -17.81
CA LYS A 181 26.25 2.77 -18.88
C LYS A 181 26.49 3.93 -19.86
N ALA A 182 25.46 4.65 -20.26
CA ALA A 182 25.55 5.82 -21.13
C ALA A 182 26.30 6.99 -20.47
N ALA A 183 26.19 7.12 -19.14
CA ALA A 183 26.95 8.07 -18.34
C ALA A 183 28.45 7.71 -18.21
N GLY A 184 28.91 6.60 -18.79
CA GLY A 184 30.32 6.19 -18.85
C GLY A 184 30.79 5.30 -17.70
N HIS A 185 29.88 4.85 -16.84
CA HIS A 185 30.24 3.90 -15.78
C HIS A 185 30.54 2.52 -16.38
N THR A 186 31.63 1.90 -15.93
CA THR A 186 32.11 0.60 -16.43
C THR A 186 31.93 -0.54 -15.45
N ARG A 187 31.77 -0.26 -14.18
CA ARG A 187 31.48 -1.21 -13.10
C ARG A 187 30.43 -0.63 -12.17
N ALA A 188 29.45 -1.43 -11.81
CA ALA A 188 28.38 -1.02 -10.93
C ALA A 188 28.12 -2.02 -9.81
N LEU A 189 27.47 -1.54 -8.75
CA LEU A 189 26.94 -2.34 -7.65
C LEU A 189 25.42 -2.33 -7.73
N CYS A 190 24.78 -3.49 -7.67
CA CYS A 190 23.34 -3.61 -7.32
C CYS A 190 23.21 -3.84 -5.82
N LEU A 191 22.30 -3.12 -5.19
CA LEU A 191 22.05 -3.13 -3.75
C LEU A 191 20.59 -3.52 -3.47
N ALA A 192 20.37 -4.64 -2.78
CA ALA A 192 19.05 -5.13 -2.36
C ALA A 192 19.16 -5.89 -1.04
N ASP A 193 18.05 -6.08 -0.33
CA ASP A 193 18.01 -6.95 0.86
C ASP A 193 17.66 -8.41 0.54
N ASN A 194 17.18 -8.65 -0.66
CA ASN A 194 16.80 -9.99 -1.13
C ASN A 194 17.12 -10.18 -2.62
N ASN A 195 16.92 -11.40 -3.13
CA ASN A 195 17.09 -11.75 -4.54
C ASN A 195 15.89 -12.54 -5.04
N ILE A 196 14.70 -12.09 -4.72
CA ILE A 196 13.43 -12.70 -5.13
C ILE A 196 12.48 -11.62 -5.67
N CYS A 197 11.41 -12.05 -6.28
CA CYS A 197 10.27 -11.22 -6.67
C CYS A 197 10.70 -9.97 -7.47
N MET A 198 10.16 -8.82 -7.13
CA MET A 198 10.38 -7.53 -7.80
C MET A 198 11.85 -7.11 -7.78
N ASP A 199 12.52 -7.27 -6.65
CA ASP A 199 13.93 -6.87 -6.52
C ASP A 199 14.83 -7.68 -7.45
N LYS A 200 14.55 -8.99 -7.59
CA LYS A 200 15.24 -9.83 -8.55
C LYS A 200 15.02 -9.34 -9.98
N GLU A 201 13.79 -9.02 -10.36
CA GLU A 201 13.49 -8.51 -11.72
C GLU A 201 14.20 -7.19 -11.99
N ARG A 202 14.19 -6.25 -11.03
CA ARG A 202 14.92 -4.98 -11.12
C ARG A 202 16.42 -5.20 -11.32
N MET A 203 17.04 -6.07 -10.50
CA MET A 203 18.48 -6.38 -10.61
C MET A 203 18.84 -7.11 -11.89
N ASP A 204 18.02 -8.05 -12.34
CA ASP A 204 18.27 -8.80 -13.57
C ASP A 204 18.15 -7.90 -14.81
N GLY A 205 17.13 -7.04 -14.85
CA GLY A 205 16.97 -6.03 -15.90
C GLY A 205 18.15 -5.07 -15.97
N PHE A 206 18.60 -4.59 -14.79
CA PHE A 206 19.79 -3.73 -14.69
C PHE A 206 21.05 -4.43 -15.22
N ALA A 207 21.32 -5.63 -14.73
CA ALA A 207 22.52 -6.38 -15.12
C ALA A 207 22.53 -6.72 -16.61
N ALA A 208 21.40 -7.09 -17.18
CA ALA A 208 21.28 -7.39 -18.61
C ALA A 208 21.64 -6.17 -19.48
N ALA A 209 21.27 -4.96 -19.08
CA ALA A 209 21.54 -3.74 -19.84
C ALA A 209 22.93 -3.18 -19.57
N PHE A 210 23.38 -3.17 -18.33
CA PHE A 210 24.68 -2.61 -17.95
C PHE A 210 25.83 -3.50 -18.41
N GLY A 211 25.67 -4.81 -18.30
CA GLY A 211 26.64 -5.87 -18.60
C GLY A 211 26.81 -6.80 -17.39
N PRO A 212 26.33 -8.04 -17.46
CA PRO A 212 26.26 -8.93 -16.30
C PRO A 212 27.60 -9.14 -15.60
N ASP A 213 28.71 -9.25 -16.34
CA ASP A 213 30.04 -9.43 -15.79
C ASP A 213 30.64 -8.16 -15.12
N ARG A 214 29.94 -7.03 -15.24
CA ARG A 214 30.36 -5.71 -14.73
C ARG A 214 29.57 -5.27 -13.50
N VAL A 215 28.62 -6.12 -13.05
CA VAL A 215 27.74 -5.84 -11.94
C VAL A 215 28.06 -6.73 -10.76
N THR A 216 28.43 -6.11 -9.66
CA THR A 216 28.52 -6.77 -8.35
C THR A 216 27.15 -6.68 -7.67
N ARG A 217 26.71 -7.72 -6.97
CA ARG A 217 25.45 -7.70 -6.21
C ARG A 217 25.75 -7.77 -4.72
N TRP A 218 25.21 -6.85 -3.96
CA TRP A 218 25.20 -6.90 -2.51
C TRP A 218 23.80 -7.21 -2.02
N GLN A 219 23.70 -8.27 -1.23
CA GLN A 219 22.50 -8.53 -0.44
C GLN A 219 22.77 -8.04 0.98
N VAL A 220 22.12 -6.92 1.33
CA VAL A 220 22.29 -6.28 2.64
C VAL A 220 21.31 -6.85 3.68
N PRO A 221 21.66 -6.83 4.96
CA PRO A 221 20.73 -7.20 6.02
C PRO A 221 19.47 -6.33 6.02
N VAL A 222 18.31 -6.94 6.28
CA VAL A 222 17.02 -6.25 6.33
C VAL A 222 16.97 -5.23 7.48
N GLN A 223 17.49 -5.59 8.67
CA GLN A 223 17.47 -4.72 9.85
C GLN A 223 18.52 -3.60 9.73
N ALA A 224 18.17 -2.40 10.17
CA ALA A 224 18.99 -1.20 10.02
C ALA A 224 20.40 -1.34 10.65
N ARG A 225 20.50 -1.83 11.89
CA ARG A 225 21.77 -1.97 12.59
C ARG A 225 22.76 -2.93 11.92
N PRO A 226 22.40 -4.19 11.60
CA PRO A 226 23.26 -5.09 10.84
C PRO A 226 23.60 -4.54 9.45
N ARG A 227 22.70 -3.83 8.79
CA ARG A 227 22.91 -3.22 7.48
C ARG A 227 23.96 -2.10 7.53
N GLN A 228 23.88 -1.24 8.56
CA GLN A 228 24.90 -0.23 8.80
C GLN A 228 26.29 -0.86 9.01
N GLN A 229 26.36 -1.92 9.81
CA GLN A 229 27.58 -2.67 10.01
C GLN A 229 28.12 -3.28 8.71
N PHE A 230 27.24 -3.85 7.90
CA PHE A 230 27.59 -4.41 6.59
C PHE A 230 28.23 -3.35 5.68
N TYR A 231 27.68 -2.13 5.63
CA TYR A 231 28.29 -1.06 4.86
C TYR A 231 29.69 -0.69 5.37
N GLU A 232 29.87 -0.61 6.69
CA GLU A 232 31.18 -0.32 7.30
C GLU A 232 32.22 -1.37 6.93
N GLU A 233 31.90 -2.64 7.07
CA GLU A 233 32.78 -3.78 6.79
C GLU A 233 33.18 -3.86 5.31
N ASN A 234 32.28 -3.50 4.40
CA ASN A 234 32.50 -3.62 2.96
C ASN A 234 32.99 -2.33 2.28
N PHE A 235 33.07 -1.21 3.02
CA PHE A 235 33.43 0.08 2.44
C PHE A 235 34.83 0.11 1.82
N ALA A 236 35.83 -0.46 2.49
CA ALA A 236 37.19 -0.51 1.96
C ALA A 236 37.29 -1.30 0.63
N ALA A 237 36.59 -2.43 0.56
CA ALA A 237 36.48 -3.22 -0.66
C ALA A 237 35.77 -2.47 -1.79
N LEU A 238 34.66 -1.76 -1.47
CA LEU A 238 33.97 -0.92 -2.43
C LEU A 238 34.90 0.15 -3.03
N ARG A 239 35.67 0.82 -2.20
CA ARG A 239 36.60 1.88 -2.60
C ARG A 239 37.70 1.41 -3.58
N THR A 240 38.13 0.14 -3.48
CA THR A 240 39.20 -0.43 -4.31
C THR A 240 38.68 -1.26 -5.49
N SER A 241 37.34 -1.48 -5.57
CA SER A 241 36.75 -2.37 -6.59
C SER A 241 36.71 -1.79 -8.01
N GLY A 242 36.88 -0.47 -8.15
CA GLY A 242 36.67 0.24 -9.41
C GLY A 242 35.19 0.48 -9.73
N ILE A 243 34.26 0.19 -8.80
CA ILE A 243 32.86 0.53 -8.91
C ILE A 243 32.68 2.03 -8.73
N THR A 244 31.96 2.66 -9.66
CA THR A 244 31.70 4.11 -9.67
C THR A 244 30.20 4.43 -9.67
N ALA A 245 29.34 3.42 -9.74
CA ALA A 245 27.90 3.57 -9.74
C ALA A 245 27.22 2.49 -8.90
N ILE A 246 26.14 2.87 -8.23
CA ILE A 246 25.29 1.98 -7.43
C ILE A 246 23.86 2.11 -7.95
N PHE A 247 23.24 0.97 -8.24
CA PHE A 247 21.80 0.84 -8.43
C PHE A 247 21.19 0.18 -7.19
N ALA A 248 20.39 0.92 -6.46
CA ALA A 248 19.60 0.39 -5.35
C ALA A 248 18.19 0.04 -5.84
N VAL A 249 17.70 -1.15 -5.48
CA VAL A 249 16.40 -1.64 -5.95
C VAL A 249 15.20 -0.83 -5.45
N SER A 250 15.41 0.06 -4.49
CA SER A 250 14.40 1.03 -4.04
C SER A 250 15.07 2.30 -3.52
N ASP A 251 14.32 3.40 -3.48
CA ASP A 251 14.77 4.66 -2.94
C ASP A 251 15.09 4.59 -1.45
N PHE A 252 14.44 3.69 -0.73
CA PHE A 252 14.77 3.41 0.67
C PHE A 252 16.26 3.07 0.84
N TYR A 253 16.76 2.10 0.06
CA TYR A 253 18.17 1.69 0.09
C TYR A 253 19.08 2.72 -0.57
N ALA A 254 18.63 3.40 -1.62
CA ALA A 254 19.40 4.46 -2.27
C ALA A 254 19.73 5.59 -1.31
N LEU A 255 18.73 6.12 -0.61
CA LEU A 255 18.89 7.22 0.35
C LEU A 255 19.78 6.84 1.54
N GLU A 256 19.62 5.62 2.06
CA GLU A 256 20.47 5.15 3.15
C GLU A 256 21.93 5.00 2.71
N CYS A 257 22.15 4.38 1.55
CA CYS A 257 23.48 4.24 0.96
C CYS A 257 24.14 5.61 0.68
N MET A 258 23.40 6.55 0.11
CA MET A 258 23.88 7.93 -0.14
C MET A 258 24.34 8.59 1.17
N ARG A 259 23.53 8.54 2.23
CA ARG A 259 23.88 9.11 3.53
C ARG A 259 25.15 8.48 4.09
N PHE A 260 25.28 7.16 3.98
CA PHE A 260 26.49 6.44 4.40
C PHE A 260 27.72 6.92 3.62
N LEU A 261 27.65 6.96 2.27
CA LEU A 261 28.76 7.40 1.43
C LEU A 261 29.19 8.83 1.75
N GLN A 262 28.23 9.74 1.92
CA GLN A 262 28.48 11.14 2.29
C GLN A 262 29.12 11.24 3.67
N ALA A 263 28.69 10.45 4.66
CA ALA A 263 29.31 10.39 5.98
C ALA A 263 30.78 9.90 5.92
N LYS A 264 31.13 9.11 4.90
CA LYS A 264 32.50 8.67 4.59
C LYS A 264 33.30 9.68 3.74
N GLY A 265 32.75 10.85 3.47
CA GLY A 265 33.40 11.92 2.74
C GLY A 265 33.36 11.78 1.21
N LEU A 266 32.53 10.86 0.67
CA LEU A 266 32.32 10.73 -0.77
C LEU A 266 31.25 11.69 -1.26
N ARG A 267 31.50 12.31 -2.41
CA ARG A 267 30.51 13.14 -3.10
C ARG A 267 29.61 12.25 -3.96
N VAL A 268 28.30 12.43 -3.80
CA VAL A 268 27.31 11.81 -4.68
C VAL A 268 26.69 12.95 -5.52
N PRO A 269 26.72 12.88 -6.86
CA PRO A 269 27.21 11.78 -7.69
C PRO A 269 28.73 11.82 -8.04
N GLY A 270 29.50 12.82 -7.58
CA GLY A 270 30.85 13.13 -8.09
C GLY A 270 31.87 12.00 -7.93
N ASP A 271 31.89 11.30 -6.80
CA ASP A 271 32.80 10.20 -6.53
C ASP A 271 32.10 8.83 -6.68
N MET A 272 30.79 8.78 -6.49
CA MET A 272 29.93 7.60 -6.63
C MET A 272 28.55 8.03 -7.08
N ALA A 273 28.11 7.58 -8.25
CA ALA A 273 26.75 7.76 -8.70
C ALA A 273 25.80 6.80 -7.96
N VAL A 274 24.62 7.26 -7.60
CA VAL A 274 23.58 6.41 -7.00
C VAL A 274 22.28 6.64 -7.76
N VAL A 275 21.63 5.55 -8.16
CA VAL A 275 20.29 5.54 -8.77
C VAL A 275 19.41 4.63 -7.90
N GLY A 276 18.26 5.13 -7.54
CA GLY A 276 17.21 4.39 -6.85
C GLY A 276 16.15 3.86 -7.81
N PHE A 277 15.01 3.49 -7.23
CA PHE A 277 13.81 3.04 -7.91
C PHE A 277 12.62 3.41 -7.02
N ASP A 278 11.51 3.84 -7.56
CA ASP A 278 10.19 4.12 -6.96
C ASP A 278 9.66 5.54 -7.26
N ASP A 279 10.49 6.54 -7.52
CA ASP A 279 10.03 7.90 -7.86
C ASP A 279 9.45 7.99 -9.29
#